data_de17fec33be2a12a7802f6c2e29f5573
#
_entry.id   de17fec33be2a12a7802f6c2e29f5573
#
_cell.length_a   1.000
_cell.length_b   1.000
_cell.length_c   1.000
_cell.angle_alpha   90.00
_cell.angle_beta   90.00
_cell.angle_gamma   90.00
#
_symmetry.space_group_name_H-M   'P 1'
#
loop_
_entity.id
_entity.type
_entity.pdbx_description
1 polymer ?
#
loop_
_entity_poly.entity_id
_entity_poly.type
_entity_poly.pdbx_seq_one_letter_code
_entity_poly.pdbx_strand_id
1 'polypeptide(L)'
;MLTAFILCLLLFLPGKVTGNKQYAFQQISTQDGLSSSVRCLVVSHDKGYVWIGTKSGIGRFDGYELRKYLLGNITHIIEDEEHTIWAITPKGLFHYNYQEDTFLQARDEDQNPVVVSSICPWTDGVIFGGNGRLYKYDYANHKIRFLCPLTPNSHYNITNLQKWDDRTLLCTSRWSHALLVDIPTGRTHPVPFESNEIITSLIDKDGHIWRAPYHQGVKCYDRQGKLLHSYHTGNSLLQTNVVLSLAENNGQIWIGTDGSGIYILNPENDEISTIAHAPGNPYSLPVNSILCLYSDSNNNMWAGSVRGGLINIREVGMKIYSDALPGTEYGLREKEVLSIYQGREKDIWIGTDGGGINRFYPDDNRFYHTKSTWGDKISSITEVDKRHLLVSLFSKGLFFFDKQTEEYRPLIIVNDSINALLCQRGKAVNVFRN
;
A
#
# COMPACT_ATOMS: atom_id res chain seq x y z
N MET A 1 36.20 -56.43 -15.90
CA MET A 1 35.17 -55.96 -14.97
C MET A 1 35.48 -54.53 -14.60
N LEU A 2 34.84 -53.59 -15.29
CA LEU A 2 35.01 -52.17 -15.07
C LEU A 2 33.73 -51.67 -14.38
N THR A 3 33.79 -51.34 -13.11
CA THR A 3 32.71 -50.75 -12.35
C THR A 3 32.72 -49.24 -12.58
N ALA A 4 31.71 -48.74 -13.29
CA ALA A 4 31.50 -47.31 -13.50
C ALA A 4 30.91 -46.69 -12.25
N PHE A 5 31.62 -45.73 -11.63
CA PHE A 5 31.12 -44.84 -10.59
C PHE A 5 30.35 -43.72 -11.27
N ILE A 6 29.03 -43.72 -11.12
CA ILE A 6 28.18 -42.58 -11.50
C ILE A 6 28.20 -41.60 -10.34
N LEU A 7 28.91 -40.48 -10.54
CA LEU A 7 28.93 -39.33 -9.64
C LEU A 7 27.68 -38.49 -9.92
N CYS A 8 26.62 -38.63 -9.11
CA CYS A 8 25.49 -37.73 -9.13
C CYS A 8 25.89 -36.37 -8.55
N LEU A 9 26.21 -35.44 -9.45
CA LEU A 9 26.40 -34.01 -9.09
C LEU A 9 25.04 -33.39 -8.87
N LEU A 10 24.57 -33.35 -7.63
CA LEU A 10 23.42 -32.53 -7.23
C LEU A 10 23.81 -31.04 -7.30
N LEU A 11 23.48 -30.42 -8.42
CA LEU A 11 23.48 -28.98 -8.56
C LEU A 11 22.42 -28.41 -7.60
N PHE A 12 22.85 -27.96 -6.45
CA PHE A 12 22.08 -27.03 -5.63
C PHE A 12 21.99 -25.70 -6.40
N LEU A 13 20.96 -25.54 -7.21
CA LEU A 13 20.50 -24.21 -7.60
C LEU A 13 20.02 -23.54 -6.31
N PRO A 14 20.56 -22.37 -5.93
CA PRO A 14 19.97 -21.60 -4.87
C PRO A 14 18.57 -21.20 -5.35
N GLY A 15 17.56 -21.89 -4.85
CA GLY A 15 16.19 -21.43 -4.99
C GLY A 15 16.16 -20.00 -4.46
N LYS A 16 15.80 -19.03 -5.30
CA LYS A 16 15.42 -17.71 -4.83
C LYS A 16 14.30 -17.94 -3.82
N VAL A 17 14.60 -17.82 -2.54
CA VAL A 17 13.61 -17.63 -1.50
C VAL A 17 13.02 -16.26 -1.82
N THR A 18 11.93 -16.21 -2.54
CA THR A 18 11.07 -15.04 -2.63
C THR A 18 10.45 -14.90 -1.24
N GLY A 19 11.16 -14.21 -0.35
CA GLY A 19 10.60 -13.83 0.94
C GLY A 19 9.32 -13.05 0.67
N ASN A 20 8.19 -13.50 1.21
CA ASN A 20 6.94 -12.77 1.15
C ASN A 20 7.21 -11.35 1.67
N LYS A 21 7.10 -10.36 0.79
CA LYS A 21 7.24 -8.95 1.15
C LYS A 21 6.26 -8.64 2.26
N GLN A 22 6.74 -8.03 3.33
CA GLN A 22 5.91 -7.63 4.44
C GLN A 22 5.69 -6.13 4.39
N TYR A 23 4.48 -5.69 4.72
CA TYR A 23 4.09 -4.30 4.70
C TYR A 23 3.61 -3.84 6.06
N ALA A 24 4.02 -2.64 6.46
CA ALA A 24 3.47 -1.92 7.59
C ALA A 24 2.49 -0.85 7.09
N PHE A 25 1.41 -0.66 7.83
CA PHE A 25 0.33 0.26 7.51
C PHE A 25 0.24 1.34 8.59
N GLN A 26 0.35 2.60 8.19
CA GLN A 26 0.06 3.74 9.05
C GLN A 26 -1.19 4.43 8.51
N GLN A 27 -2.24 4.50 9.30
CA GLN A 27 -3.52 5.08 8.91
C GLN A 27 -3.69 6.48 9.49
N ILE A 28 -4.15 7.42 8.66
CA ILE A 28 -4.65 8.73 9.06
C ILE A 28 -6.15 8.74 8.76
N SER A 29 -6.94 8.78 9.82
CA SER A 29 -8.38 8.52 9.77
C SER A 29 -9.21 9.75 10.14
N THR A 30 -10.50 9.54 10.32
CA THR A 30 -11.41 10.57 10.85
C THR A 30 -11.13 10.94 12.31
N GLN A 31 -10.49 10.07 13.08
CA GLN A 31 -10.04 10.35 14.44
C GLN A 31 -8.93 11.40 14.46
N ASP A 32 -8.10 11.39 13.42
CA ASP A 32 -7.06 12.39 13.19
C ASP A 32 -7.60 13.67 12.53
N GLY A 33 -8.91 13.71 12.31
CA GLY A 33 -9.61 14.85 11.74
C GLY A 33 -9.74 14.83 10.23
N LEU A 34 -9.33 13.77 9.52
CA LEU A 34 -9.50 13.64 8.08
C LEU A 34 -10.98 13.40 7.74
N SER A 35 -11.41 13.82 6.56
CA SER A 35 -12.71 13.42 6.03
C SER A 35 -12.67 11.93 5.61
N SER A 36 -13.82 11.26 5.66
CA SER A 36 -13.91 9.79 5.53
C SER A 36 -13.40 9.21 4.22
N SER A 37 -13.42 9.98 3.13
CA SER A 37 -13.01 9.51 1.79
C SER A 37 -11.88 10.35 1.24
N VAL A 38 -10.76 9.70 0.90
CA VAL A 38 -9.61 10.30 0.22
C VAL A 38 -9.70 9.94 -1.26
N ARG A 39 -9.80 10.94 -2.13
CA ARG A 39 -10.02 10.78 -3.57
C ARG A 39 -8.76 10.93 -4.41
N CYS A 40 -7.88 11.78 -3.97
CA CYS A 40 -6.60 12.05 -4.61
C CYS A 40 -5.60 12.52 -3.55
N LEU A 41 -4.35 12.36 -3.85
CA LEU A 41 -3.27 12.82 -2.97
C LEU A 41 -2.00 13.11 -3.76
N VAL A 42 -1.13 13.90 -3.19
CA VAL A 42 0.26 14.11 -3.63
C VAL A 42 1.15 14.30 -2.41
N VAL A 43 2.36 13.80 -2.48
CA VAL A 43 3.39 14.04 -1.47
C VAL A 43 4.34 15.09 -2.03
N SER A 44 4.45 16.23 -1.37
CA SER A 44 5.33 17.32 -1.78
C SER A 44 6.78 16.89 -1.72
N HIS A 45 7.48 17.02 -2.83
CA HIS A 45 8.87 16.60 -2.97
C HIS A 45 9.83 17.39 -2.08
N ASP A 46 9.64 18.70 -2.00
CA ASP A 46 10.53 19.62 -1.27
C ASP A 46 10.26 19.62 0.24
N LYS A 47 9.00 19.65 0.64
CA LYS A 47 8.59 19.84 2.04
C LYS A 47 8.14 18.56 2.74
N GLY A 48 7.95 17.47 2.02
CA GLY A 48 7.45 16.21 2.57
C GLY A 48 6.00 16.26 3.06
N TYR A 49 5.26 17.33 2.79
CA TYR A 49 3.84 17.42 3.15
C TYR A 49 3.01 16.46 2.31
N VAL A 50 2.06 15.80 2.95
CA VAL A 50 1.05 15.00 2.25
C VAL A 50 -0.20 15.84 2.06
N TRP A 51 -0.51 16.16 0.81
CA TRP A 51 -1.71 16.89 0.43
C TRP A 51 -2.81 15.92 0.06
N ILE A 52 -3.96 16.03 0.69
CA ILE A 52 -5.02 15.03 0.70
C ILE A 52 -6.31 15.67 0.19
N GLY A 53 -6.75 15.26 -1.00
CA GLY A 53 -8.00 15.73 -1.60
C GLY A 53 -9.20 14.89 -1.13
N THR A 54 -10.21 15.57 -0.61
CA THR A 54 -11.45 14.98 -0.08
C THR A 54 -12.70 15.63 -0.68
N LYS A 55 -13.89 15.16 -0.29
CA LYS A 55 -15.16 15.79 -0.69
C LYS A 55 -15.38 17.17 -0.05
N SER A 56 -14.73 17.47 1.05
CA SER A 56 -14.91 18.71 1.83
C SER A 56 -13.80 19.73 1.62
N GLY A 57 -12.68 19.35 1.02
CA GLY A 57 -11.53 20.22 0.81
C GLY A 57 -10.22 19.46 0.81
N ILE A 58 -9.13 20.19 1.07
CA ILE A 58 -7.78 19.66 1.13
C ILE A 58 -7.32 19.58 2.58
N GLY A 59 -6.70 18.44 2.94
CA GLY A 59 -5.88 18.28 4.12
C GLY A 59 -4.40 18.41 3.76
N ARG A 60 -3.62 19.14 4.57
CA ARG A 60 -2.16 19.10 4.55
C ARG A 60 -1.67 18.44 5.81
N PHE A 61 -1.01 17.31 5.67
CA PHE A 61 -0.42 16.57 6.78
C PHE A 61 1.11 16.72 6.74
N ASP A 62 1.70 17.09 7.86
CA ASP A 62 3.15 17.34 7.99
C ASP A 62 3.89 16.23 8.74
N GLY A 63 3.20 15.13 9.05
CA GLY A 63 3.71 14.03 9.87
C GLY A 63 3.16 14.02 11.29
N TYR A 64 2.61 15.15 11.77
CA TYR A 64 2.07 15.33 13.11
C TYR A 64 0.65 15.92 13.10
N GLU A 65 0.43 17.00 12.35
CA GLU A 65 -0.81 17.74 12.32
C GLU A 65 -1.47 17.71 10.95
N LEU A 66 -2.79 17.72 10.94
CA LEU A 66 -3.62 17.82 9.75
C LEU A 66 -4.26 19.21 9.66
N ARG A 67 -3.73 20.08 8.80
CA ARG A 67 -4.34 21.38 8.49
C ARG A 67 -5.36 21.24 7.36
N LYS A 68 -6.50 21.95 7.46
CA LYS A 68 -7.62 21.83 6.53
C LYS A 68 -7.89 23.11 5.78
N TYR A 69 -8.17 22.99 4.48
CA TYR A 69 -8.58 24.06 3.57
C TYR A 69 -9.94 23.71 2.97
N LEU A 70 -10.98 24.50 3.25
CA LEU A 70 -12.36 24.21 2.85
C LEU A 70 -12.65 24.71 1.44
N LEU A 71 -12.28 23.91 0.44
CA LEU A 71 -12.47 24.21 -0.99
C LEU A 71 -13.65 23.46 -1.63
N GLY A 72 -14.31 22.58 -0.88
CA GLY A 72 -15.32 21.66 -1.40
C GLY A 72 -14.71 20.41 -2.01
N ASN A 73 -15.41 19.78 -2.94
CA ASN A 73 -15.01 18.50 -3.53
C ASN A 73 -13.75 18.62 -4.40
N ILE A 74 -12.68 17.96 -3.98
CA ILE A 74 -11.42 17.91 -4.72
C ILE A 74 -11.45 16.67 -5.62
N THR A 75 -11.15 16.87 -6.91
CA THR A 75 -11.10 15.78 -7.90
C THR A 75 -9.67 15.39 -8.25
N HIS A 76 -8.77 16.36 -8.33
CA HIS A 76 -7.35 16.15 -8.61
C HIS A 76 -6.50 17.08 -7.75
N ILE A 77 -5.32 16.62 -7.39
CA ILE A 77 -4.29 17.41 -6.74
C ILE A 77 -2.93 16.94 -7.27
N ILE A 78 -2.07 17.87 -7.63
CA ILE A 78 -0.70 17.59 -8.08
C ILE A 78 0.28 18.62 -7.51
N GLU A 79 1.56 18.27 -7.50
CA GLU A 79 2.68 19.19 -7.39
C GLU A 79 3.30 19.36 -8.78
N ASP A 80 3.61 20.59 -9.15
CA ASP A 80 4.31 20.88 -10.41
C ASP A 80 5.84 20.97 -10.20
N GLU A 81 6.59 21.24 -11.28
CA GLU A 81 8.06 21.30 -11.25
C GLU A 81 8.61 22.52 -10.46
N GLU A 82 7.79 23.55 -10.22
CA GLU A 82 8.10 24.68 -9.35
C GLU A 82 7.60 24.46 -7.91
N HIS A 83 7.23 23.23 -7.55
CA HIS A 83 6.71 22.86 -6.23
C HIS A 83 5.41 23.56 -5.84
N THR A 84 4.66 24.07 -6.80
CA THR A 84 3.33 24.62 -6.57
C THR A 84 2.30 23.50 -6.51
N ILE A 85 1.44 23.53 -5.51
CA ILE A 85 0.34 22.58 -5.36
C ILE A 85 -0.87 23.11 -6.10
N TRP A 86 -1.34 22.35 -7.06
CA TRP A 86 -2.54 22.62 -7.83
C TRP A 86 -3.68 21.69 -7.43
N ALA A 87 -4.89 22.23 -7.39
CA ALA A 87 -6.10 21.47 -7.04
C ALA A 87 -7.26 21.80 -7.96
N ILE A 88 -7.99 20.77 -8.39
CA ILE A 88 -9.19 20.90 -9.20
C ILE A 88 -10.43 20.68 -8.33
N THR A 89 -11.37 21.62 -8.44
CA THR A 89 -12.69 21.56 -7.82
C THR A 89 -13.78 21.80 -8.89
N PRO A 90 -15.06 21.51 -8.61
CA PRO A 90 -16.16 21.92 -9.51
C PRO A 90 -16.26 23.44 -9.72
N LYS A 91 -15.67 24.24 -8.83
CA LYS A 91 -15.62 25.70 -8.92
C LYS A 91 -14.47 26.24 -9.77
N GLY A 92 -13.57 25.37 -10.21
CA GLY A 92 -12.41 25.68 -11.00
C GLY A 92 -11.09 25.18 -10.42
N LEU A 93 -10.02 25.69 -10.99
CA LEU A 93 -8.64 25.40 -10.65
C LEU A 93 -8.17 26.33 -9.54
N PHE A 94 -7.40 25.79 -8.61
CA PHE A 94 -6.78 26.52 -7.50
C PHE A 94 -5.30 26.14 -7.41
N HIS A 95 -4.49 27.09 -6.95
CA HIS A 95 -3.09 26.84 -6.59
C HIS A 95 -2.81 27.32 -5.16
N TYR A 96 -1.87 26.65 -4.49
CA TYR A 96 -1.52 26.98 -3.12
C TYR A 96 -0.50 28.12 -3.06
N ASN A 97 -0.81 29.15 -2.27
CA ASN A 97 0.12 30.25 -1.96
C ASN A 97 0.77 29.99 -0.60
N TYR A 98 2.08 29.70 -0.60
CA TYR A 98 2.84 29.41 0.62
C TYR A 98 3.02 30.61 1.55
N GLN A 99 2.96 31.84 1.03
CA GLN A 99 3.12 33.07 1.84
C GLN A 99 1.85 33.38 2.63
N GLU A 100 0.71 33.22 2.00
CA GLU A 100 -0.60 33.49 2.60
C GLU A 100 -1.20 32.26 3.29
N ASP A 101 -0.58 31.09 3.11
CA ASP A 101 -1.05 29.78 3.59
C ASP A 101 -2.52 29.51 3.21
N THR A 102 -2.85 29.75 1.94
CA THR A 102 -4.20 29.60 1.39
C THR A 102 -4.18 29.17 -0.06
N PHE A 103 -5.31 28.68 -0.55
CA PHE A 103 -5.52 28.37 -1.96
C PHE A 103 -6.15 29.56 -2.70
N LEU A 104 -5.52 29.98 -3.76
CA LEU A 104 -6.00 31.05 -4.64
C LEU A 104 -6.62 30.45 -5.91
N GLN A 105 -7.75 31.00 -6.36
CA GLN A 105 -8.40 30.56 -7.58
C GLN A 105 -7.60 31.04 -8.81
N ALA A 106 -7.23 30.12 -9.68
CA ALA A 106 -6.54 30.41 -10.92
C ALA A 106 -7.50 31.09 -11.94
N ARG A 107 -6.99 32.09 -12.63
CA ARG A 107 -7.73 32.88 -13.63
C ARG A 107 -6.98 32.92 -14.94
N ASP A 108 -7.71 32.99 -16.05
CA ASP A 108 -7.14 33.23 -17.37
C ASP A 108 -6.74 34.70 -17.58
N GLU A 109 -6.27 35.05 -18.77
CA GLU A 109 -5.84 36.40 -19.12
C GLU A 109 -7.02 37.42 -19.07
N ASP A 110 -8.24 36.95 -19.27
CA ASP A 110 -9.49 37.76 -19.19
C ASP A 110 -10.07 37.81 -17.78
N GLN A 111 -9.32 37.31 -16.76
CA GLN A 111 -9.71 37.24 -15.36
C GLN A 111 -10.89 36.30 -15.07
N ASN A 112 -11.25 35.39 -15.99
CA ASN A 112 -12.27 34.40 -15.75
C ASN A 112 -11.69 33.19 -14.95
N PRO A 113 -12.50 32.58 -14.08
CA PRO A 113 -12.12 31.34 -13.42
C PRO A 113 -11.86 30.22 -14.42
N VAL A 114 -10.71 29.52 -14.27
CA VAL A 114 -10.35 28.39 -15.14
C VAL A 114 -11.05 27.14 -14.62
N VAL A 115 -12.01 26.62 -15.39
CA VAL A 115 -12.75 25.40 -15.06
C VAL A 115 -12.25 24.23 -15.88
N VAL A 116 -11.64 23.26 -15.21
CA VAL A 116 -10.98 22.10 -15.83
C VAL A 116 -11.33 20.82 -15.08
N SER A 117 -11.13 19.68 -15.71
CA SER A 117 -11.42 18.35 -15.15
C SER A 117 -10.18 17.48 -14.98
N SER A 118 -9.05 17.85 -15.58
CA SER A 118 -7.80 17.12 -15.48
C SER A 118 -6.59 18.04 -15.59
N ILE A 119 -5.44 17.59 -15.12
CA ILE A 119 -4.21 18.35 -14.97
C ILE A 119 -3.01 17.43 -15.17
N CYS A 120 -1.96 17.95 -15.80
CA CYS A 120 -0.70 17.23 -16.05
C CYS A 120 0.49 18.19 -15.89
N PRO A 121 1.49 17.89 -15.06
CA PRO A 121 2.76 18.62 -15.03
C PRO A 121 3.43 18.57 -16.41
N TRP A 122 4.06 19.66 -16.81
CA TRP A 122 4.75 19.78 -18.08
C TRP A 122 6.09 20.49 -17.88
N THR A 123 7.07 20.22 -18.73
CA THR A 123 8.46 20.66 -18.56
C THR A 123 8.63 22.17 -18.35
N ASP A 124 7.79 23.00 -18.99
CA ASP A 124 7.86 24.47 -18.93
C ASP A 124 6.55 25.09 -18.41
N GLY A 125 5.78 24.32 -17.64
CA GLY A 125 4.52 24.78 -17.09
C GLY A 125 3.60 23.63 -16.64
N VAL A 126 2.31 23.89 -16.65
CA VAL A 126 1.27 22.89 -16.32
C VAL A 126 0.18 22.92 -17.39
N ILE A 127 -0.23 21.76 -17.87
CA ILE A 127 -1.32 21.63 -18.85
C ILE A 127 -2.60 21.23 -18.14
N PHE A 128 -3.69 21.92 -18.47
CA PHE A 128 -5.02 21.67 -17.94
C PHE A 128 -5.99 21.31 -19.04
N GLY A 129 -6.92 20.44 -18.75
CA GLY A 129 -7.95 20.02 -19.68
C GLY A 129 -9.35 20.10 -19.11
N GLY A 130 -10.27 20.67 -19.87
CA GLY A 130 -11.68 20.75 -19.53
C GLY A 130 -12.56 21.15 -20.69
N ASN A 131 -13.78 20.62 -20.79
CA ASN A 131 -14.77 20.93 -21.81
C ASN A 131 -14.22 20.85 -23.26
N GLY A 132 -13.42 19.83 -23.55
CA GLY A 132 -12.81 19.62 -24.86
C GLY A 132 -11.74 20.61 -25.25
N ARG A 133 -11.17 21.33 -24.31
CA ARG A 133 -10.13 22.36 -24.50
C ARG A 133 -8.93 22.09 -23.61
N LEU A 134 -7.74 22.48 -24.10
CA LEU A 134 -6.50 22.50 -23.32
C LEU A 134 -6.07 23.93 -23.06
N TYR A 135 -5.54 24.12 -21.87
CA TYR A 135 -4.92 25.34 -21.38
C TYR A 135 -3.52 25.04 -20.86
N LYS A 136 -2.64 26.01 -20.85
CA LYS A 136 -1.31 25.89 -20.27
C LYS A 136 -1.03 27.08 -19.35
N TYR A 137 -0.57 26.77 -18.14
CA TYR A 137 0.14 27.71 -17.29
C TYR A 137 1.62 27.67 -17.70
N ASP A 138 2.18 28.84 -17.94
CA ASP A 138 3.56 29.01 -18.41
C ASP A 138 4.41 29.59 -17.27
N TYR A 139 5.48 28.89 -16.90
CA TYR A 139 6.38 29.33 -15.81
C TYR A 139 7.08 30.64 -16.10
N ALA A 140 7.42 30.95 -17.36
CA ALA A 140 8.17 32.13 -17.70
C ALA A 140 7.41 33.44 -17.47
N ASN A 141 6.09 33.44 -17.64
CA ASN A 141 5.26 34.64 -17.51
C ASN A 141 4.16 34.55 -16.45
N HIS A 142 4.01 33.37 -15.80
CA HIS A 142 3.02 33.08 -14.77
C HIS A 142 1.56 33.30 -15.23
N LYS A 143 1.27 32.98 -16.50
CA LYS A 143 -0.06 33.16 -17.10
C LYS A 143 -0.65 31.85 -17.59
N ILE A 144 -1.99 31.78 -17.52
CA ILE A 144 -2.76 30.68 -18.10
C ILE A 144 -3.29 31.13 -19.45
N ARG A 145 -2.92 30.41 -20.51
CA ARG A 145 -3.36 30.67 -21.88
C ARG A 145 -4.11 29.48 -22.45
N PHE A 146 -5.00 29.74 -23.36
CA PHE A 146 -5.62 28.72 -24.21
C PHE A 146 -4.56 28.11 -25.16
N LEU A 147 -4.54 26.77 -25.25
CA LEU A 147 -3.66 26.04 -26.17
C LEU A 147 -4.36 25.66 -27.47
N CYS A 148 -5.33 24.74 -27.36
CA CYS A 148 -6.04 24.21 -28.52
C CYS A 148 -7.37 23.57 -28.12
N PRO A 149 -8.33 23.44 -29.05
CA PRO A 149 -9.47 22.53 -28.88
C PRO A 149 -9.05 21.11 -29.19
N LEU A 150 -9.64 20.13 -28.50
CA LEU A 150 -9.40 18.70 -28.76
C LEU A 150 -10.25 18.15 -29.89
N THR A 151 -11.47 18.67 -30.01
CA THR A 151 -12.43 18.30 -31.06
C THR A 151 -13.20 19.54 -31.51
N PRO A 152 -13.71 19.59 -32.76
CA PRO A 152 -14.54 20.70 -33.24
C PRO A 152 -15.81 20.89 -32.40
N ASN A 153 -16.30 19.84 -31.79
CA ASN A 153 -17.49 19.86 -30.91
C ASN A 153 -17.03 19.77 -29.46
N SER A 154 -17.42 20.70 -28.61
CA SER A 154 -17.02 20.88 -27.19
C SER A 154 -17.40 19.74 -26.22
N HIS A 155 -17.70 18.54 -26.71
CA HIS A 155 -18.26 17.43 -25.93
C HIS A 155 -17.23 16.39 -25.52
N TYR A 156 -15.92 16.63 -25.72
CA TYR A 156 -14.88 15.73 -25.26
C TYR A 156 -14.68 15.89 -23.75
N ASN A 157 -15.22 14.95 -22.98
CA ASN A 157 -15.07 14.97 -21.52
C ASN A 157 -13.72 14.38 -21.12
N ILE A 158 -12.76 15.23 -20.85
CA ILE A 158 -11.40 14.84 -20.44
C ILE A 158 -11.47 14.24 -19.03
N THR A 159 -11.03 12.98 -18.88
CA THR A 159 -10.94 12.30 -17.60
C THR A 159 -9.52 12.23 -17.06
N ASN A 160 -8.52 12.14 -17.94
CA ASN A 160 -7.13 12.12 -17.53
C ASN A 160 -6.22 12.73 -18.61
N LEU A 161 -5.15 13.36 -18.17
CA LEU A 161 -4.04 13.89 -18.97
C LEU A 161 -2.76 13.25 -18.51
N GLN A 162 -1.95 12.73 -19.44
CA GLN A 162 -0.67 12.11 -19.13
C GLN A 162 0.38 12.54 -20.16
N LYS A 163 1.59 12.84 -19.69
CA LYS A 163 2.72 13.14 -20.59
C LYS A 163 3.07 11.85 -21.34
N TRP A 164 2.95 11.87 -22.67
CA TRP A 164 3.32 10.76 -23.53
C TRP A 164 4.82 10.78 -23.84
N ASP A 165 5.32 11.94 -24.17
CA ASP A 165 6.72 12.29 -24.36
C ASP A 165 6.90 13.80 -24.15
N ASP A 166 8.09 14.35 -24.45
CA ASP A 166 8.40 15.78 -24.22
C ASP A 166 7.60 16.73 -25.13
N ARG A 167 6.90 16.20 -26.12
CA ARG A 167 6.14 16.97 -27.10
C ARG A 167 4.66 16.64 -27.12
N THR A 168 4.32 15.42 -26.72
CA THR A 168 2.99 14.85 -26.93
C THR A 168 2.28 14.56 -25.59
N LEU A 169 1.02 14.92 -25.52
CA LEU A 169 0.13 14.67 -24.38
C LEU A 169 -0.91 13.60 -24.74
N LEU A 170 -1.10 12.59 -23.90
CA LEU A 170 -2.21 11.67 -23.98
C LEU A 170 -3.41 12.25 -23.23
N CYS A 171 -4.51 12.43 -23.96
CA CYS A 171 -5.81 12.83 -23.43
C CYS A 171 -6.75 11.64 -23.45
N THR A 172 -7.28 11.25 -22.30
CA THR A 172 -8.31 10.21 -22.24
C THR A 172 -9.67 10.78 -21.91
N SER A 173 -10.70 10.14 -22.42
CA SER A 173 -12.09 10.50 -22.18
C SER A 173 -12.86 9.28 -21.71
N ARG A 174 -13.92 9.51 -20.95
CA ARG A 174 -14.77 8.43 -20.43
C ARG A 174 -15.50 7.66 -21.54
N TRP A 175 -15.92 8.37 -22.58
CA TRP A 175 -16.82 7.83 -23.61
C TRP A 175 -16.31 7.96 -25.04
N SER A 176 -15.12 8.54 -25.22
CA SER A 176 -14.54 8.80 -26.53
C SER A 176 -13.16 8.15 -26.66
N HIS A 177 -12.65 8.03 -27.88
CA HIS A 177 -11.30 7.56 -28.12
C HIS A 177 -10.27 8.44 -27.40
N ALA A 178 -9.18 7.82 -26.96
CA ALA A 178 -8.03 8.58 -26.46
C ALA A 178 -7.38 9.35 -27.63
N LEU A 179 -6.87 10.53 -27.32
CA LEU A 179 -6.21 11.40 -28.29
C LEU A 179 -4.78 11.68 -27.87
N LEU A 180 -3.84 11.60 -28.81
CA LEU A 180 -2.54 12.19 -28.66
C LEU A 180 -2.61 13.63 -29.22
N VAL A 181 -2.06 14.57 -28.44
CA VAL A 181 -2.02 15.99 -28.80
C VAL A 181 -0.58 16.44 -28.91
N ASP A 182 -0.16 16.86 -30.08
CA ASP A 182 1.12 17.55 -30.29
C ASP A 182 1.01 18.96 -29.70
N ILE A 183 1.65 19.21 -28.57
CA ILE A 183 1.50 20.47 -27.82
C ILE A 183 1.96 21.70 -28.60
N PRO A 184 3.11 21.66 -29.33
CA PRO A 184 3.53 22.82 -30.14
C PRO A 184 2.57 23.22 -31.26
N THR A 185 1.86 22.27 -31.88
CA THR A 185 1.00 22.56 -33.03
C THR A 185 -0.49 22.48 -32.73
N GLY A 186 -0.89 21.91 -31.59
CA GLY A 186 -2.29 21.65 -31.23
C GLY A 186 -2.96 20.56 -32.09
N ARG A 187 -2.22 19.81 -32.90
CA ARG A 187 -2.77 18.74 -33.73
C ARG A 187 -3.11 17.53 -32.89
N THR A 188 -4.27 16.92 -33.17
CA THR A 188 -4.75 15.74 -32.45
C THR A 188 -4.77 14.51 -33.35
N HIS A 189 -4.41 13.35 -32.77
CA HIS A 189 -4.44 12.05 -33.43
C HIS A 189 -5.14 11.03 -32.52
N PRO A 190 -6.12 10.26 -33.02
CA PRO A 190 -6.73 9.21 -32.20
C PRO A 190 -5.74 8.07 -31.93
N VAL A 191 -5.77 7.53 -30.71
CA VAL A 191 -5.04 6.31 -30.38
C VAL A 191 -6.00 5.11 -30.52
N PRO A 192 -5.57 4.01 -31.16
CA PRO A 192 -6.44 2.88 -31.46
C PRO A 192 -6.69 1.96 -30.25
N PHE A 193 -6.84 2.53 -29.05
CA PHE A 193 -7.30 1.77 -27.90
C PHE A 193 -8.79 1.46 -28.02
N GLU A 194 -9.20 0.34 -27.45
CA GLU A 194 -10.63 0.06 -27.30
C GLU A 194 -11.34 1.22 -26.58
N SER A 195 -12.42 1.70 -27.15
CA SER A 195 -13.26 2.78 -26.59
C SER A 195 -14.17 2.22 -25.51
N ASN A 196 -13.61 1.94 -24.34
CA ASN A 196 -14.37 1.52 -23.17
C ASN A 196 -14.38 2.66 -22.14
N GLU A 197 -15.36 2.67 -21.26
CA GLU A 197 -15.39 3.58 -20.12
C GLU A 197 -14.14 3.35 -19.27
N ILE A 198 -13.19 4.28 -19.31
CA ILE A 198 -11.91 4.18 -18.59
C ILE A 198 -12.05 4.86 -17.23
N ILE A 199 -11.80 4.10 -16.18
CA ILE A 199 -11.80 4.62 -14.80
C ILE A 199 -10.47 5.29 -14.50
N THR A 200 -9.35 4.60 -14.81
CA THR A 200 -8.00 5.11 -14.59
C THR A 200 -7.05 4.59 -15.65
N SER A 201 -5.97 5.33 -15.88
CA SER A 201 -4.87 4.91 -16.76
C SER A 201 -3.54 5.38 -16.21
N LEU A 202 -2.47 4.67 -16.56
CA LEU A 202 -1.10 4.92 -16.14
C LEU A 202 -0.18 4.64 -17.34
N ILE A 203 0.82 5.49 -17.55
CA ILE A 203 1.98 5.19 -18.41
C ILE A 203 3.12 4.82 -17.47
N ASP A 204 3.66 3.61 -17.61
CA ASP A 204 4.76 3.15 -16.79
C ASP A 204 6.12 3.68 -17.29
N LYS A 205 7.19 3.44 -16.54
CA LYS A 205 8.55 3.87 -16.87
C LYS A 205 9.07 3.32 -18.21
N ASP A 206 8.55 2.16 -18.64
CA ASP A 206 8.94 1.50 -19.89
C ASP A 206 8.09 1.97 -21.07
N GLY A 207 7.11 2.83 -20.79
CA GLY A 207 6.22 3.45 -21.76
C GLY A 207 5.03 2.61 -22.15
N HIS A 208 4.71 1.54 -21.41
CA HIS A 208 3.48 0.79 -21.59
C HIS A 208 2.29 1.55 -21.01
N ILE A 209 1.14 1.37 -21.61
CA ILE A 209 -0.09 2.05 -21.23
C ILE A 209 -1.00 1.07 -20.51
N TRP A 210 -1.10 1.25 -19.20
CA TRP A 210 -2.01 0.49 -18.36
C TRP A 210 -3.36 1.18 -18.27
N ARG A 211 -4.43 0.46 -18.55
CA ARG A 211 -5.80 1.00 -18.56
C ARG A 211 -6.71 0.09 -17.75
N ALA A 212 -7.57 0.70 -16.96
CA ALA A 212 -8.61 -0.01 -16.21
C ALA A 212 -10.00 0.37 -16.75
N PRO A 213 -10.52 -0.38 -17.74
CA PRO A 213 -11.88 -0.19 -18.20
C PRO A 213 -12.89 -0.64 -17.14
N TYR A 214 -14.05 0.01 -17.10
CA TYR A 214 -15.09 -0.31 -16.11
C TYR A 214 -15.49 -1.78 -16.18
N HIS A 215 -15.42 -2.49 -15.03
CA HIS A 215 -15.70 -3.93 -14.88
C HIS A 215 -14.88 -4.89 -15.77
N GLN A 216 -13.73 -4.49 -16.30
CA GLN A 216 -12.92 -5.35 -17.18
C GLN A 216 -11.52 -5.68 -16.63
N GLY A 217 -11.22 -5.31 -15.40
CA GLY A 217 -9.90 -5.50 -14.81
C GLY A 217 -8.88 -4.51 -15.36
N VAL A 218 -7.67 -4.97 -15.69
CA VAL A 218 -6.56 -4.14 -16.18
C VAL A 218 -6.04 -4.68 -17.50
N LYS A 219 -5.78 -3.77 -18.43
CA LYS A 219 -5.19 -4.06 -19.75
C LYS A 219 -3.92 -3.25 -19.94
N CYS A 220 -2.89 -3.89 -20.51
CA CYS A 220 -1.60 -3.27 -20.83
C CYS A 220 -1.44 -3.21 -22.36
N TYR A 221 -1.06 -2.05 -22.87
CA TYR A 221 -0.86 -1.80 -24.29
C TYR A 221 0.55 -1.24 -24.54
N ASP A 222 1.08 -1.50 -25.73
CA ASP A 222 2.24 -0.77 -26.23
C ASP A 222 1.86 0.64 -26.73
N ARG A 223 2.87 1.43 -27.12
CA ARG A 223 2.66 2.79 -27.65
C ARG A 223 1.97 2.82 -29.02
N GLN A 224 1.87 1.70 -29.72
CA GLN A 224 1.13 1.53 -30.98
C GLN A 224 -0.34 1.15 -30.74
N GLY A 225 -0.74 0.95 -29.48
CA GLY A 225 -2.11 0.57 -29.09
C GLY A 225 -2.38 -0.92 -29.22
N LYS A 226 -1.36 -1.76 -29.40
CA LYS A 226 -1.49 -3.21 -29.40
C LYS A 226 -1.61 -3.71 -27.97
N LEU A 227 -2.65 -4.53 -27.72
CA LEU A 227 -2.82 -5.20 -26.43
C LEU A 227 -1.68 -6.20 -26.19
N LEU A 228 -0.96 -6.03 -25.10
CA LEU A 228 0.11 -6.92 -24.65
C LEU A 228 -0.41 -7.91 -23.62
N HIS A 229 -1.06 -7.43 -22.56
CA HIS A 229 -1.56 -8.24 -21.47
C HIS A 229 -2.96 -7.80 -21.04
N SER A 230 -3.72 -8.74 -20.47
CA SER A 230 -5.04 -8.47 -19.88
C SER A 230 -5.21 -9.30 -18.62
N TYR A 231 -5.56 -8.66 -17.50
CA TYR A 231 -5.73 -9.28 -16.19
C TYR A 231 -7.15 -9.03 -15.69
N HIS A 232 -7.88 -10.11 -15.43
CA HIS A 232 -9.25 -10.07 -14.92
C HIS A 232 -9.55 -11.33 -14.09
N THR A 233 -10.70 -11.39 -13.45
CA THR A 233 -11.08 -12.49 -12.55
C THR A 233 -11.10 -13.88 -13.20
N GLY A 234 -11.21 -13.95 -14.51
CA GLY A 234 -11.23 -15.21 -15.25
C GLY A 234 -9.85 -15.77 -15.64
N ASN A 235 -8.78 -14.98 -15.53
CA ASN A 235 -7.44 -15.39 -15.98
C ASN A 235 -6.29 -15.01 -15.05
N SER A 236 -6.59 -14.40 -13.91
CA SER A 236 -5.58 -13.94 -12.95
C SER A 236 -6.05 -14.12 -11.50
N LEU A 237 -5.21 -13.76 -10.53
CA LEU A 237 -5.56 -13.78 -9.10
C LEU A 237 -6.49 -12.62 -8.67
N LEU A 238 -6.90 -11.74 -9.58
CA LEU A 238 -7.85 -10.69 -9.26
C LEU A 238 -9.19 -11.27 -8.83
N GLN A 239 -9.68 -10.84 -7.67
CA GLN A 239 -11.01 -11.24 -7.15
C GLN A 239 -12.13 -10.30 -7.58
N THR A 240 -11.80 -9.17 -8.19
CA THR A 240 -12.74 -8.21 -8.76
C THR A 240 -12.20 -7.59 -10.04
N ASN A 241 -13.09 -7.27 -10.95
CA ASN A 241 -12.77 -6.51 -12.17
C ASN A 241 -12.95 -4.99 -11.99
N VAL A 242 -13.37 -4.54 -10.80
CA VAL A 242 -13.57 -3.12 -10.50
C VAL A 242 -12.28 -2.52 -9.96
N VAL A 243 -11.50 -1.92 -10.86
CA VAL A 243 -10.26 -1.24 -10.56
C VAL A 243 -10.52 0.26 -10.50
N LEU A 244 -10.10 0.90 -9.40
CA LEU A 244 -10.33 2.32 -9.14
C LEU A 244 -9.06 3.16 -9.34
N SER A 245 -7.88 2.58 -9.12
CA SER A 245 -6.61 3.30 -9.21
C SER A 245 -5.47 2.41 -9.66
N LEU A 246 -4.50 3.03 -10.32
CA LEU A 246 -3.24 2.42 -10.76
C LEU A 246 -2.07 3.32 -10.34
N ALA A 247 -0.98 2.72 -9.89
CA ALA A 247 0.28 3.40 -9.67
C ALA A 247 1.45 2.48 -9.99
N GLU A 248 2.59 3.04 -10.35
CA GLU A 248 3.84 2.30 -10.47
C GLU A 248 4.71 2.55 -9.24
N ASN A 249 5.32 1.50 -8.74
CA ASN A 249 6.33 1.59 -7.69
C ASN A 249 7.39 0.50 -7.87
N ASN A 250 8.65 0.89 -8.02
CA ASN A 250 9.78 0.00 -8.22
C ASN A 250 9.57 -1.02 -9.37
N GLY A 251 8.98 -0.57 -10.49
CA GLY A 251 8.70 -1.42 -11.65
C GLY A 251 7.53 -2.39 -11.47
N GLN A 252 6.82 -2.32 -10.35
CA GLN A 252 5.61 -3.09 -10.11
C GLN A 252 4.38 -2.20 -10.30
N ILE A 253 3.31 -2.78 -10.85
CA ILE A 253 2.03 -2.09 -11.03
C ILE A 253 1.13 -2.40 -9.84
N TRP A 254 0.80 -1.36 -9.10
CA TRP A 254 -0.11 -1.41 -7.97
C TRP A 254 -1.53 -1.11 -8.44
N ILE A 255 -2.46 -2.00 -8.12
CA ILE A 255 -3.84 -2.00 -8.62
C ILE A 255 -4.77 -1.87 -7.42
N GLY A 256 -5.32 -0.68 -7.22
CA GLY A 256 -6.32 -0.41 -6.17
C GLY A 256 -7.72 -0.75 -6.65
N THR A 257 -8.45 -1.54 -5.86
CA THR A 257 -9.75 -2.08 -6.25
C THR A 257 -10.89 -1.60 -5.36
N ASP A 258 -12.12 -1.83 -5.80
CA ASP A 258 -13.29 -1.69 -4.96
C ASP A 258 -13.62 -3.01 -4.26
N GLY A 259 -13.28 -3.10 -2.98
CA GLY A 259 -13.67 -4.19 -2.09
C GLY A 259 -12.71 -5.38 -2.00
N SER A 260 -11.62 -5.43 -2.80
CA SER A 260 -10.65 -6.55 -2.75
C SER A 260 -9.22 -6.13 -2.39
N GLY A 261 -9.03 -4.90 -1.92
CA GLY A 261 -7.74 -4.38 -1.50
C GLY A 261 -6.86 -3.95 -2.67
N ILE A 262 -5.57 -4.21 -2.55
CA ILE A 262 -4.53 -3.83 -3.51
C ILE A 262 -3.88 -5.09 -4.06
N TYR A 263 -3.73 -5.17 -5.38
CA TYR A 263 -2.91 -6.17 -6.05
C TYR A 263 -1.61 -5.52 -6.53
N ILE A 264 -0.52 -6.25 -6.44
CA ILE A 264 0.79 -5.84 -6.89
C ILE A 264 1.21 -6.81 -7.97
N LEU A 265 1.24 -6.32 -9.21
CA LEU A 265 1.61 -7.08 -10.39
C LEU A 265 3.07 -6.79 -10.74
N ASN A 266 3.87 -7.82 -10.93
CA ASN A 266 5.18 -7.72 -11.56
C ASN A 266 5.03 -8.00 -13.07
N PRO A 267 5.21 -6.98 -13.94
CA PRO A 267 5.04 -7.16 -15.39
C PRO A 267 6.07 -8.09 -16.05
N GLU A 268 7.23 -8.31 -15.41
CA GLU A 268 8.31 -9.13 -15.98
C GLU A 268 8.00 -10.63 -15.93
N ASN A 269 7.21 -11.09 -14.96
CA ASN A 269 6.94 -12.51 -14.73
C ASN A 269 5.46 -12.86 -14.51
N ASP A 270 4.56 -11.88 -14.67
CA ASP A 270 3.11 -11.99 -14.47
C ASP A 270 2.72 -12.40 -13.02
N GLU A 271 3.64 -12.29 -12.06
CA GLU A 271 3.36 -12.61 -10.67
C GLU A 271 2.48 -11.54 -10.02
N ILE A 272 1.40 -11.97 -9.37
CA ILE A 272 0.48 -11.07 -8.66
C ILE A 272 0.48 -11.45 -7.18
N SER A 273 0.75 -10.48 -6.32
CA SER A 273 0.55 -10.58 -4.87
C SER A 273 -0.59 -9.67 -4.42
N THR A 274 -1.13 -9.94 -3.24
CA THR A 274 -2.32 -9.23 -2.72
C THR A 274 -2.07 -8.66 -1.34
N ILE A 275 -2.50 -7.42 -1.14
CA ILE A 275 -2.59 -6.77 0.17
C ILE A 275 -4.08 -6.50 0.44
N ALA A 276 -4.65 -7.18 1.44
CA ALA A 276 -6.08 -7.08 1.74
C ALA A 276 -6.34 -6.92 3.23
N HIS A 277 -7.53 -6.41 3.55
CA HIS A 277 -8.04 -6.37 4.91
C HIS A 277 -8.37 -7.78 5.39
N ALA A 278 -7.85 -8.14 6.55
CA ALA A 278 -8.20 -9.35 7.27
C ALA A 278 -8.90 -8.96 8.58
N PRO A 279 -10.18 -9.31 8.79
CA PRO A 279 -10.90 -8.96 10.01
C PRO A 279 -10.18 -9.42 11.27
N GLY A 280 -10.03 -8.52 12.24
CA GLY A 280 -9.32 -8.81 13.48
C GLY A 280 -7.79 -8.80 13.40
N ASN A 281 -7.21 -8.64 12.22
CA ASN A 281 -5.77 -8.51 12.05
C ASN A 281 -5.36 -7.01 11.99
N PRO A 282 -4.78 -6.44 13.05
CA PRO A 282 -4.36 -5.04 13.07
C PRO A 282 -3.17 -4.75 12.14
N TYR A 283 -2.50 -5.79 11.65
CA TYR A 283 -1.35 -5.70 10.73
C TYR A 283 -1.75 -5.91 9.27
N SER A 284 -3.03 -5.95 8.96
CA SER A 284 -3.55 -6.02 7.60
C SER A 284 -3.94 -4.63 7.07
N LEU A 285 -4.22 -4.55 5.78
CA LEU A 285 -4.77 -3.32 5.19
C LEU A 285 -6.04 -2.89 5.94
N PRO A 286 -6.18 -1.64 6.36
CA PRO A 286 -7.33 -1.19 7.15
C PRO A 286 -8.69 -1.37 6.45
N VAL A 287 -8.74 -1.22 5.13
CA VAL A 287 -9.96 -1.35 4.31
C VAL A 287 -9.63 -1.82 2.89
N ASN A 288 -10.61 -2.43 2.19
CA ASN A 288 -10.42 -3.01 0.87
C ASN A 288 -10.83 -2.12 -0.33
N SER A 289 -11.48 -0.97 -0.11
CA SER A 289 -11.88 -0.07 -1.21
C SER A 289 -10.91 1.09 -1.34
N ILE A 290 -10.04 1.05 -2.37
CA ILE A 290 -8.92 1.96 -2.59
C ILE A 290 -9.23 2.87 -3.78
N LEU A 291 -9.45 4.16 -3.50
CA LEU A 291 -9.84 5.17 -4.49
C LEU A 291 -8.66 5.74 -5.27
N CYS A 292 -7.52 5.91 -4.62
CA CYS A 292 -6.31 6.43 -5.25
C CYS A 292 -5.05 5.79 -4.67
N LEU A 293 -4.03 5.69 -5.49
CA LEU A 293 -2.69 5.23 -5.15
C LEU A 293 -1.68 6.28 -5.60
N TYR A 294 -0.64 6.49 -4.80
CA TYR A 294 0.45 7.41 -5.10
C TYR A 294 1.77 6.86 -4.55
N SER A 295 2.78 6.75 -5.41
CA SER A 295 4.14 6.38 -5.02
C SER A 295 4.94 7.66 -4.76
N ASP A 296 5.52 7.80 -3.57
CA ASP A 296 6.38 8.94 -3.25
C ASP A 296 7.84 8.71 -3.70
N SER A 297 8.66 9.75 -3.62
CA SER A 297 10.08 9.72 -4.00
C SER A 297 10.93 8.75 -3.16
N ASN A 298 10.43 8.31 -2.02
CA ASN A 298 11.07 7.32 -1.14
C ASN A 298 10.57 5.89 -1.38
N ASN A 299 9.79 5.68 -2.45
CA ASN A 299 9.12 4.41 -2.78
C ASN A 299 8.12 3.92 -1.74
N ASN A 300 7.61 4.80 -0.86
CA ASN A 300 6.44 4.44 -0.06
C ASN A 300 5.18 4.54 -0.91
N MET A 301 4.26 3.61 -0.73
CA MET A 301 2.96 3.68 -1.37
C MET A 301 1.94 4.33 -0.45
N TRP A 302 1.25 5.32 -0.96
CA TRP A 302 0.15 5.98 -0.28
C TRP A 302 -1.17 5.57 -0.93
N ALA A 303 -2.14 5.17 -0.12
CA ALA A 303 -3.45 4.76 -0.58
C ALA A 303 -4.55 5.59 0.06
N GLY A 304 -5.35 6.24 -0.77
CA GLY A 304 -6.58 6.89 -0.34
C GLY A 304 -7.77 5.93 -0.46
N SER A 305 -8.62 5.90 0.55
CA SER A 305 -9.72 4.93 0.64
C SER A 305 -11.09 5.57 0.79
N VAL A 306 -12.14 4.75 0.61
CA VAL A 306 -13.54 5.21 0.73
C VAL A 306 -13.90 5.59 2.17
N ARG A 307 -13.48 4.80 3.15
CA ARG A 307 -13.85 4.97 4.57
C ARG A 307 -12.69 4.87 5.55
N GLY A 308 -11.54 4.41 5.11
CA GLY A 308 -10.34 4.22 5.93
C GLY A 308 -9.41 5.43 5.97
N GLY A 309 -9.77 6.55 5.32
CA GLY A 309 -8.90 7.72 5.24
C GLY A 309 -7.70 7.48 4.33
N LEU A 310 -6.53 7.99 4.74
CA LEU A 310 -5.26 7.84 4.08
C LEU A 310 -4.43 6.75 4.75
N ILE A 311 -3.78 5.90 3.96
CA ILE A 311 -2.96 4.80 4.42
C ILE A 311 -1.57 4.93 3.80
N ASN A 312 -0.53 5.03 4.63
CA ASN A 312 0.86 4.89 4.21
C ASN A 312 1.24 3.41 4.27
N ILE A 313 1.74 2.86 3.18
CA ILE A 313 2.12 1.46 3.03
C ILE A 313 3.62 1.40 2.78
N ARG A 314 4.36 0.82 3.71
CA ARG A 314 5.82 0.69 3.61
C ARG A 314 6.24 -0.76 3.64
N GLU A 315 7.12 -1.14 2.73
CA GLU A 315 7.79 -2.44 2.81
C GLU A 315 8.72 -2.45 4.03
N VAL A 316 8.62 -3.49 4.84
CA VAL A 316 9.41 -3.61 6.08
C VAL A 316 10.18 -4.92 6.09
N GLY A 317 11.46 -4.85 6.47
CA GLY A 317 12.30 -6.03 6.66
C GLY A 317 12.10 -6.74 7.99
N MET A 318 11.36 -6.12 8.93
CA MET A 318 11.09 -6.66 10.26
C MET A 318 9.61 -6.46 10.61
N LYS A 319 8.98 -7.52 11.13
CA LYS A 319 7.60 -7.48 11.59
C LYS A 319 7.55 -7.30 13.10
N ILE A 320 6.74 -6.35 13.54
CA ILE A 320 6.52 -6.08 14.96
C ILE A 320 5.16 -6.67 15.35
N TYR A 321 5.12 -7.41 16.45
CA TYR A 321 3.90 -7.91 17.07
C TYR A 321 3.73 -7.26 18.42
N SER A 322 2.52 -6.86 18.74
CA SER A 322 2.13 -6.36 20.07
C SER A 322 1.05 -7.25 20.68
N ASP A 323 0.37 -6.75 21.69
CA ASP A 323 -0.81 -7.39 22.29
C ASP A 323 -1.94 -7.56 21.27
N ALA A 324 -2.59 -8.71 21.36
CA ALA A 324 -3.71 -9.06 20.51
C ALA A 324 -4.96 -8.26 20.91
N LEU A 325 -5.76 -7.86 19.92
CA LEU A 325 -7.13 -7.44 20.17
C LEU A 325 -7.90 -8.62 20.80
N PRO A 326 -8.78 -8.37 21.78
CA PRO A 326 -9.56 -9.43 22.44
C PRO A 326 -10.26 -10.36 21.43
N GLY A 327 -10.02 -11.66 21.55
CA GLY A 327 -10.64 -12.68 20.69
C GLY A 327 -9.98 -12.89 19.34
N THR A 328 -8.80 -12.32 19.09
CA THR A 328 -8.05 -12.50 17.83
C THR A 328 -6.79 -13.36 18.02
N GLU A 329 -6.30 -13.94 16.91
CA GLU A 329 -5.08 -14.76 16.84
C GLU A 329 -3.89 -13.97 16.26
N TYR A 330 -3.95 -12.61 16.23
CA TYR A 330 -2.98 -11.77 15.54
C TYR A 330 -2.10 -10.93 16.46
N GLY A 331 -1.66 -11.48 17.55
CA GLY A 331 -0.76 -10.80 18.48
C GLY A 331 -0.53 -11.62 19.73
N LEU A 332 0.25 -11.10 20.65
CA LEU A 332 0.47 -11.69 21.96
C LEU A 332 -0.72 -11.41 22.86
N ARG A 333 -0.96 -12.28 23.84
CA ARG A 333 -1.97 -12.02 24.86
C ARG A 333 -1.57 -10.88 25.81
N GLU A 334 -0.27 -10.73 26.02
CA GLU A 334 0.35 -9.66 26.80
C GLU A 334 1.64 -9.24 26.10
N LYS A 335 1.89 -7.93 26.01
CA LYS A 335 3.01 -7.36 25.27
C LYS A 335 4.37 -7.58 25.92
N GLU A 336 4.41 -7.79 27.24
CA GLU A 336 5.64 -7.95 28.00
C GLU A 336 6.17 -9.38 27.86
N VAL A 337 7.11 -9.57 26.94
CA VAL A 337 7.75 -10.87 26.67
C VAL A 337 8.86 -11.14 27.65
N LEU A 338 8.81 -12.25 28.35
CA LEU A 338 9.82 -12.70 29.30
C LEU A 338 10.73 -13.81 28.73
N SER A 339 10.21 -14.64 27.83
CA SER A 339 10.97 -15.73 27.22
C SER A 339 10.50 -16.06 25.80
N ILE A 340 11.45 -16.48 24.95
CA ILE A 340 11.21 -16.93 23.58
C ILE A 340 12.01 -18.21 23.35
N TYR A 341 11.36 -19.22 22.75
CA TYR A 341 11.98 -20.49 22.40
C TYR A 341 11.48 -20.96 21.02
N GLN A 342 12.39 -21.30 20.12
CA GLN A 342 12.03 -21.91 18.85
C GLN A 342 11.95 -23.43 19.00
N GLY A 343 10.76 -24.00 18.78
CA GLY A 343 10.52 -25.44 18.78
C GLY A 343 11.14 -26.14 17.57
N ARG A 344 11.23 -27.47 17.64
CA ARG A 344 11.77 -28.31 16.54
C ARG A 344 10.90 -28.29 15.29
N GLU A 345 9.63 -27.98 15.42
CA GLU A 345 8.66 -27.83 14.35
C GLU A 345 8.66 -26.41 13.72
N LYS A 346 9.66 -25.59 14.05
CA LYS A 346 9.83 -24.18 13.64
C LYS A 346 8.78 -23.22 14.22
N ASP A 347 7.86 -23.70 15.05
CA ASP A 347 7.00 -22.88 15.86
C ASP A 347 7.79 -22.10 16.92
N ILE A 348 7.27 -20.97 17.34
CA ILE A 348 7.91 -20.12 18.35
C ILE A 348 7.02 -20.07 19.59
N TRP A 349 7.58 -20.50 20.71
CA TRP A 349 6.94 -20.47 22.03
C TRP A 349 7.35 -19.21 22.76
N ILE A 350 6.39 -18.44 23.24
CA ILE A 350 6.60 -17.12 23.83
C ILE A 350 5.96 -17.10 25.20
N GLY A 351 6.76 -16.87 26.21
CA GLY A 351 6.30 -16.66 27.59
C GLY A 351 6.17 -15.18 27.89
N THR A 352 5.05 -14.77 28.48
CA THR A 352 4.74 -13.38 28.76
C THR A 352 4.47 -13.14 30.25
N ASP A 353 4.45 -11.84 30.64
CA ASP A 353 4.17 -11.43 32.02
C ASP A 353 2.64 -11.37 32.26
N GLY A 354 2.06 -12.49 32.67
CA GLY A 354 0.63 -12.62 32.96
C GLY A 354 -0.24 -13.09 31.79
N GLY A 355 0.26 -13.06 30.56
CA GLY A 355 -0.46 -13.61 29.40
C GLY A 355 -0.24 -15.12 29.18
N GLY A 356 0.62 -15.75 30.00
CA GLY A 356 0.95 -17.17 29.88
C GLY A 356 1.81 -17.52 28.68
N ILE A 357 1.59 -18.74 28.14
CA ILE A 357 2.29 -19.26 26.97
C ILE A 357 1.53 -18.91 25.71
N ASN A 358 2.23 -18.33 24.74
CA ASN A 358 1.74 -18.08 23.38
C ASN A 358 2.57 -18.91 22.41
N ARG A 359 1.93 -19.57 21.46
CA ARG A 359 2.58 -20.32 20.38
C ARG A 359 2.36 -19.57 19.08
N PHE A 360 3.44 -19.18 18.42
CA PHE A 360 3.41 -18.47 17.13
C PHE A 360 3.77 -19.41 15.99
N TYR A 361 2.98 -19.39 14.95
CA TYR A 361 3.17 -20.14 13.71
C TYR A 361 3.63 -19.16 12.61
N PRO A 362 4.93 -19.14 12.25
CA PRO A 362 5.46 -18.15 11.30
C PRO A 362 4.83 -18.23 9.90
N ASP A 363 4.54 -19.44 9.43
CA ASP A 363 4.00 -19.67 8.09
C ASP A 363 2.58 -19.12 7.93
N ASP A 364 1.75 -19.26 8.98
CA ASP A 364 0.35 -18.80 9.01
C ASP A 364 0.21 -17.38 9.56
N ASN A 365 1.29 -16.87 10.16
CA ASN A 365 1.31 -15.58 10.86
C ASN A 365 0.22 -15.46 11.95
N ARG A 366 0.03 -16.53 12.73
CA ARG A 366 -0.99 -16.64 13.77
C ARG A 366 -0.41 -17.00 15.12
N PHE A 367 -1.06 -16.52 16.17
CA PHE A 367 -0.77 -16.85 17.56
C PHE A 367 -1.85 -17.76 18.12
N TYR A 368 -1.44 -18.76 18.82
CA TYR A 368 -2.30 -19.56 19.66
C TYR A 368 -2.01 -19.27 21.13
N HIS A 369 -3.05 -19.00 21.91
CA HIS A 369 -2.94 -18.62 23.32
C HIS A 369 -3.36 -19.77 24.22
N THR A 370 -2.44 -20.34 24.98
CA THR A 370 -2.69 -21.46 25.89
C THR A 370 -3.51 -21.01 27.10
N LYS A 371 -4.79 -21.38 27.13
CA LYS A 371 -5.74 -20.89 28.15
C LYS A 371 -5.40 -21.33 29.55
N SER A 372 -4.86 -22.55 29.73
CA SER A 372 -4.46 -23.11 31.03
C SER A 372 -3.38 -22.32 31.75
N THR A 373 -2.67 -21.44 31.00
CA THR A 373 -1.51 -20.65 31.47
C THR A 373 -1.84 -19.19 31.74
N TRP A 374 -3.09 -18.79 31.58
CA TRP A 374 -3.50 -17.40 31.75
C TRP A 374 -3.32 -16.91 33.19
N GLY A 375 -2.75 -15.73 33.34
CA GLY A 375 -2.38 -15.15 34.63
C GLY A 375 -0.98 -15.55 35.11
N ASP A 376 -0.32 -16.49 34.43
CA ASP A 376 1.03 -16.92 34.81
C ASP A 376 2.11 -16.06 34.12
N LYS A 377 3.17 -15.82 34.86
CA LYS A 377 4.42 -15.19 34.36
C LYS A 377 5.40 -16.26 33.95
N ILE A 378 5.67 -16.37 32.67
CA ILE A 378 6.51 -17.43 32.09
C ILE A 378 7.92 -16.89 31.86
N SER A 379 8.80 -17.13 32.82
CA SER A 379 10.15 -16.58 32.81
C SER A 379 11.14 -17.33 31.91
N SER A 380 10.91 -18.62 31.64
CA SER A 380 11.74 -19.38 30.71
C SER A 380 10.97 -20.58 30.12
N ILE A 381 11.28 -20.91 28.86
CA ILE A 381 10.73 -22.05 28.12
C ILE A 381 11.87 -22.79 27.43
N THR A 382 11.86 -24.13 27.48
CA THR A 382 12.72 -24.98 26.66
C THR A 382 12.02 -26.29 26.31
N GLU A 383 12.31 -26.88 25.15
CA GLU A 383 11.74 -28.12 24.70
C GLU A 383 12.53 -29.32 25.22
N VAL A 384 11.86 -30.24 25.91
CA VAL A 384 12.45 -31.49 26.38
C VAL A 384 12.38 -32.56 25.32
N ASP A 385 11.17 -32.77 24.80
CA ASP A 385 10.90 -33.74 23.74
C ASP A 385 9.79 -33.20 22.80
N LYS A 386 9.36 -34.02 21.84
CA LYS A 386 8.32 -33.63 20.87
C LYS A 386 7.00 -33.21 21.52
N ARG A 387 6.71 -33.72 22.72
CA ARG A 387 5.42 -33.50 23.41
C ARG A 387 5.53 -32.49 24.53
N HIS A 388 6.68 -32.40 25.21
CA HIS A 388 6.80 -31.63 26.44
C HIS A 388 7.75 -30.42 26.34
N LEU A 389 7.32 -29.32 26.92
CA LEU A 389 8.15 -28.19 27.28
C LEU A 389 8.47 -28.25 28.78
N LEU A 390 9.63 -27.77 29.13
CA LEU A 390 9.96 -27.39 30.48
C LEU A 390 9.78 -25.89 30.62
N VAL A 391 8.98 -25.48 31.57
CA VAL A 391 8.52 -24.10 31.73
C VAL A 391 8.79 -23.63 33.15
N SER A 392 9.42 -22.46 33.28
CA SER A 392 9.58 -21.81 34.56
C SER A 392 8.48 -20.78 34.78
N LEU A 393 7.72 -20.93 35.86
CA LEU A 393 6.72 -19.98 36.31
C LEU A 393 7.32 -19.12 37.43
N PHE A 394 7.26 -17.81 37.28
CA PHE A 394 7.78 -16.87 38.27
C PHE A 394 7.15 -17.12 39.64
N SER A 395 7.97 -17.27 40.65
CA SER A 395 7.59 -17.56 42.06
C SER A 395 6.82 -18.86 42.27
N LYS A 396 6.69 -19.76 41.27
CA LYS A 396 5.98 -21.06 41.42
C LYS A 396 6.94 -22.25 41.19
N GLY A 397 8.06 -22.04 40.45
CA GLY A 397 9.02 -23.08 40.17
C GLY A 397 9.00 -23.63 38.77
N LEU A 398 9.36 -24.88 38.59
CA LEU A 398 9.60 -25.55 37.34
C LEU A 398 8.49 -26.59 37.02
N PHE A 399 7.98 -26.59 35.82
CA PHE A 399 6.86 -27.43 35.40
C PHE A 399 7.16 -28.09 34.05
N PHE A 400 6.66 -29.32 33.89
CA PHE A 400 6.45 -29.90 32.57
C PHE A 400 5.11 -29.43 32.02
N PHE A 401 5.13 -28.91 30.78
CA PHE A 401 3.94 -28.54 30.03
C PHE A 401 3.75 -29.49 28.84
N ASP A 402 2.62 -30.15 28.77
CA ASP A 402 2.24 -31.03 27.67
C ASP A 402 1.61 -30.21 26.55
N LYS A 403 2.26 -30.20 25.35
CA LYS A 403 1.82 -29.42 24.18
C LYS A 403 0.47 -29.84 23.60
N GLN A 404 0.01 -31.06 23.88
CA GLN A 404 -1.26 -31.62 23.36
C GLN A 404 -2.41 -31.39 24.32
N THR A 405 -2.21 -31.67 25.62
CA THR A 405 -3.26 -31.50 26.63
C THR A 405 -3.30 -30.13 27.25
N GLU A 406 -2.22 -29.35 27.06
CA GLU A 406 -2.00 -28.03 27.68
C GLU A 406 -2.00 -28.05 29.21
N GLU A 407 -1.68 -29.20 29.81
CA GLU A 407 -1.63 -29.36 31.23
C GLU A 407 -0.22 -29.18 31.80
N TYR A 408 -0.15 -28.63 33.00
CA TYR A 408 1.07 -28.56 33.78
C TYR A 408 1.22 -29.72 34.76
N ARG A 409 2.48 -30.19 34.89
CA ARG A 409 2.88 -31.09 35.97
C ARG A 409 4.09 -30.49 36.67
N PRO A 410 4.02 -30.24 38.00
CA PRO A 410 5.15 -29.68 38.74
C PRO A 410 6.32 -30.64 38.72
N LEU A 411 7.51 -30.13 38.44
CA LEU A 411 8.77 -30.85 38.56
C LEU A 411 9.52 -30.41 39.86
N ILE A 412 9.59 -29.13 40.10
CA ILE A 412 10.22 -28.51 41.27
C ILE A 412 9.31 -27.36 41.70
N ILE A 413 8.85 -27.38 42.92
CA ILE A 413 8.10 -26.27 43.52
C ILE A 413 9.08 -25.47 44.36
N VAL A 414 9.28 -24.21 44.03
CA VAL A 414 10.14 -23.29 44.80
C VAL A 414 9.43 -21.92 44.85
N ASN A 415 9.65 -21.23 45.95
CA ASN A 415 9.13 -19.87 46.13
C ASN A 415 10.05 -18.79 45.48
N ASP A 416 11.04 -19.24 44.69
CA ASP A 416 12.04 -18.41 44.06
C ASP A 416 11.90 -18.40 42.54
N SER A 417 12.38 -17.34 41.89
CA SER A 417 12.33 -17.23 40.45
C SER A 417 13.48 -18.00 39.78
N ILE A 418 13.12 -18.81 38.80
CA ILE A 418 14.09 -19.45 37.90
C ILE A 418 14.07 -18.67 36.60
N ASN A 419 15.18 -17.97 36.31
CA ASN A 419 15.23 -17.00 35.22
C ASN A 419 15.81 -17.56 33.92
N ALA A 420 16.45 -18.73 33.94
CA ALA A 420 16.97 -19.35 32.72
C ALA A 420 16.93 -20.89 32.80
N LEU A 421 16.61 -21.50 31.71
CA LEU A 421 16.60 -22.95 31.50
C LEU A 421 17.48 -23.29 30.28
N LEU A 422 18.33 -24.27 30.41
CA LEU A 422 19.08 -24.82 29.29
C LEU A 422 18.91 -26.35 29.28
N CYS A 423 18.38 -26.87 28.19
CA CYS A 423 18.27 -28.30 27.92
C CYS A 423 19.29 -28.70 26.85
N GLN A 424 20.30 -29.50 27.21
CA GLN A 424 21.29 -29.96 26.26
C GLN A 424 21.08 -31.46 25.97
N ARG A 425 20.75 -31.77 24.72
CA ARG A 425 20.53 -33.14 24.20
C ARG A 425 19.55 -34.03 25.01
N GLY A 426 18.55 -33.43 25.64
CA GLY A 426 17.49 -34.14 26.36
C GLY A 426 17.94 -34.81 27.69
N LYS A 427 19.13 -34.54 28.19
CA LYS A 427 19.71 -35.23 29.37
C LYS A 427 20.11 -34.38 30.56
N ALA A 428 20.20 -33.08 30.44
CA ALA A 428 20.50 -32.21 31.56
C ALA A 428 19.80 -30.87 31.42
N VAL A 429 19.21 -30.41 32.52
CA VAL A 429 18.63 -29.07 32.62
C VAL A 429 19.51 -28.28 33.56
N ASN A 430 20.20 -27.25 33.06
CA ASN A 430 20.87 -26.29 33.89
C ASN A 430 19.88 -25.21 34.31
N VAL A 431 19.71 -25.03 35.60
CA VAL A 431 18.83 -24.02 36.19
C VAL A 431 19.70 -22.93 36.78
N PHE A 432 19.55 -21.72 36.26
CA PHE A 432 20.22 -20.55 36.79
C PHE A 432 19.27 -19.80 37.74
N ARG A 433 19.68 -19.61 38.98
CA ARG A 433 19.02 -18.75 39.98
C ARG A 433 19.78 -17.45 40.07
N ASN A 434 19.09 -16.35 40.16
CA ASN A 434 19.65 -15.07 40.61
C ASN A 434 19.49 -14.94 42.11
#